data_ae2d2c443a0a07e017487ab712225dba
#
_entry.id   ae2d2c443a0a07e017487ab712225dba
#
_cell.length_a   1.000
_cell.length_b   1.000
_cell.length_c   1.000
_cell.angle_alpha   90.00
_cell.angle_beta   90.00
_cell.angle_gamma   90.00
#
_symmetry.space_group_name_H-M   'P 1'
#
loop_
_entity.id
_entity.type
_entity.pdbx_description
1 polymer ?
#
loop_
_entity_poly.entity_id
_entity_poly.type
_entity_poly.pdbx_seq_one_letter_code
_entity_poly.pdbx_strand_id
1 'polypeptide(L)'
;MRIEEGQAVSIIGANGAGKTTLLSTIVGLLKPNSGRILFDGEEISGLAPYKIAEFGISFVPEDRKLFGSLSVQENLILGAYSPRARVKKEESLKMVYELFPVLAERKKQLATTLSGESKECWL
;
A
#
# COMPACT_ATOMS: atom_id res chain seq x y z
N MET A 1 5.90 20.21 -4.72
CA MET A 1 6.76 19.14 -4.16
C MET A 1 7.21 18.24 -5.31
N ARG A 2 8.45 17.86 -5.32
CA ARG A 2 9.03 16.94 -6.30
C ARG A 2 9.83 15.86 -5.56
N ILE A 3 9.71 14.63 -6.01
CA ILE A 3 10.42 13.47 -5.46
C ILE A 3 11.09 12.77 -6.64
N GLU A 4 12.38 12.51 -6.52
CA GLU A 4 13.17 11.81 -7.53
C GLU A 4 13.22 10.31 -7.23
N GLU A 5 13.53 9.54 -8.25
CA GLU A 5 13.70 8.09 -8.11
C GLU A 5 14.77 7.75 -7.06
N GLY A 6 14.51 6.75 -6.24
CA GLY A 6 15.42 6.30 -5.18
C GLY A 6 15.44 7.15 -3.91
N GLN A 7 14.63 8.21 -3.83
CA GLN A 7 14.56 9.06 -2.64
C GLN A 7 13.60 8.50 -1.59
N ALA A 8 13.97 8.61 -0.32
CA ALA A 8 13.09 8.50 0.83
C ALA A 8 12.77 9.91 1.34
N VAL A 9 11.49 10.26 1.39
CA VAL A 9 11.02 11.60 1.78
C VAL A 9 10.12 11.50 3.00
N SER A 10 10.35 12.35 4.00
CA SER A 10 9.51 12.48 5.18
C SER A 10 8.70 13.75 5.13
N ILE A 11 7.40 13.66 5.43
CA ILE A 11 6.49 14.80 5.55
C ILE A 11 6.27 15.04 7.05
N ILE A 12 6.72 16.19 7.54
CA ILE A 12 6.66 16.56 8.95
C ILE A 12 5.66 17.69 9.13
N GLY A 13 4.84 17.59 10.16
CA GLY A 13 3.87 18.62 10.53
C GLY A 13 3.04 18.18 11.73
N ALA A 14 2.38 19.14 12.37
CA ALA A 14 1.45 18.88 13.48
C ALA A 14 0.24 18.04 13.01
N ASN A 15 -0.46 17.43 13.95
CA ASN A 15 -1.74 16.79 13.67
C ASN A 15 -2.72 17.81 13.09
N GLY A 16 -3.40 17.46 12.00
CA GLY A 16 -4.28 18.37 11.28
C GLY A 16 -3.60 19.28 10.25
N ALA A 17 -2.28 19.17 10.05
CA ALA A 17 -1.55 19.97 9.05
C ALA A 17 -1.81 19.56 7.59
N GLY A 18 -2.57 18.47 7.35
CA GLY A 18 -2.91 17.99 6.01
C GLY A 18 -2.01 16.89 5.46
N LYS A 19 -1.15 16.27 6.27
CA LYS A 19 -0.27 15.17 5.84
C LYS A 19 -1.05 13.99 5.26
N THR A 20 -2.04 13.50 5.99
CA THR A 20 -2.92 12.40 5.54
C THR A 20 -3.76 12.81 4.33
N THR A 21 -4.23 14.04 4.29
CA THR A 21 -4.99 14.60 3.15
C THR A 21 -4.13 14.61 1.89
N LEU A 22 -2.87 15.00 1.99
CA LEU A 22 -1.93 14.98 0.87
C LEU A 22 -1.73 13.56 0.34
N LEU A 23 -1.42 12.61 1.21
CA LEU A 23 -1.22 11.22 0.83
C LEU A 23 -2.49 10.61 0.23
N SER A 24 -3.65 10.85 0.85
CA SER A 24 -4.95 10.39 0.34
C SER A 24 -5.29 10.96 -1.03
N THR A 25 -4.85 12.19 -1.32
CA THR A 25 -5.03 12.82 -2.63
C THR A 25 -4.11 12.19 -3.68
N ILE A 26 -2.87 11.89 -3.31
CA ILE A 26 -1.92 11.22 -4.21
C ILE A 26 -2.43 9.84 -4.64
N VAL A 27 -3.00 9.07 -3.72
CA VAL A 27 -3.51 7.72 -4.01
C VAL A 27 -4.96 7.69 -4.51
N GLY A 28 -5.56 8.85 -4.78
CA GLY A 28 -6.87 8.96 -5.41
C GLY A 28 -8.08 8.78 -4.49
N LEU A 29 -7.88 8.66 -3.17
CA LEU A 29 -8.98 8.61 -2.19
C LEU A 29 -9.70 9.97 -2.09
N LEU A 30 -8.98 11.05 -2.35
CA LEU A 30 -9.52 12.40 -2.43
C LEU A 30 -9.15 13.00 -3.80
N LYS A 31 -10.03 13.87 -4.31
CA LYS A 31 -9.74 14.62 -5.54
C LYS A 31 -9.07 15.96 -5.18
N PRO A 32 -8.01 16.37 -5.90
CA PRO A 32 -7.45 17.70 -5.73
C PRO A 32 -8.45 18.77 -6.22
N ASN A 33 -8.57 19.86 -5.48
CA ASN A 33 -9.39 21.01 -5.89
C ASN A 33 -8.73 21.80 -7.02
N SER A 34 -7.40 21.79 -7.06
CA SER A 34 -6.58 22.47 -8.07
C SER A 34 -5.20 21.84 -8.13
N GLY A 35 -4.44 22.20 -9.14
CA GLY A 35 -3.11 21.66 -9.36
C GLY A 35 -3.10 20.31 -10.04
N ARG A 36 -1.90 19.73 -10.20
CA ARG A 36 -1.68 18.46 -10.88
C ARG A 36 -0.75 17.56 -10.07
N ILE A 37 -0.98 16.27 -10.16
CA ILE A 37 -0.09 15.24 -9.63
C ILE A 37 0.43 14.45 -10.83
N LEU A 38 1.75 14.43 -10.99
CA LEU A 38 2.45 13.70 -12.03
C LEU A 38 3.23 12.55 -11.40
N PHE A 39 3.14 11.38 -11.99
CA PHE A 39 3.93 10.22 -11.65
C PHE A 39 4.63 9.72 -12.90
N ASP A 40 5.96 9.74 -12.89
CA ASP A 40 6.81 9.38 -14.04
C ASP A 40 6.39 10.09 -15.34
N GLY A 41 6.08 11.38 -15.22
CA GLY A 41 5.67 12.24 -16.34
C GLY A 41 4.19 12.12 -16.74
N GLU A 42 3.45 11.15 -16.19
CA GLU A 42 2.03 10.97 -16.48
C GLU A 42 1.15 11.61 -15.41
N GLU A 43 0.08 12.27 -15.83
CA GLU A 43 -0.87 12.89 -14.89
C GLU A 43 -1.79 11.84 -14.27
N ILE A 44 -1.75 11.75 -12.94
CA ILE A 44 -2.59 10.84 -12.14
C ILE A 44 -3.65 11.58 -11.32
N SER A 45 -3.74 12.92 -11.45
CA SER A 45 -4.69 13.75 -10.69
C SER A 45 -6.12 13.28 -10.87
N GLY A 46 -6.81 12.98 -9.77
CA GLY A 46 -8.23 12.62 -9.79
C GLY A 46 -8.56 11.26 -10.42
N LEU A 47 -7.56 10.45 -10.75
CA LEU A 47 -7.79 9.05 -11.15
C LEU A 47 -8.34 8.23 -9.98
N ALA A 48 -9.09 7.18 -10.30
CA ALA A 48 -9.56 6.24 -9.29
C ALA A 48 -8.39 5.51 -8.60
N PRO A 49 -8.50 5.16 -7.31
CA PRO A 49 -7.42 4.50 -6.57
C PRO A 49 -6.89 3.23 -7.24
N TYR A 50 -7.77 2.41 -7.83
CA TYR A 50 -7.35 1.18 -8.51
C TYR A 50 -6.47 1.45 -9.74
N LYS A 51 -6.71 2.56 -10.46
CA LYS A 51 -5.87 2.98 -11.59
C LYS A 51 -4.51 3.48 -11.13
N ILE A 52 -4.47 4.24 -10.03
CA ILE A 52 -3.22 4.72 -9.43
C ILE A 52 -2.36 3.54 -8.94
N ALA A 53 -2.98 2.53 -8.36
CA ALA A 53 -2.29 1.30 -7.95
C ALA A 53 -1.65 0.56 -9.15
N GLU A 54 -2.25 0.63 -10.33
CA GLU A 54 -1.68 0.03 -11.55
C GLU A 54 -0.36 0.71 -12.00
N PHE A 55 -0.13 1.98 -11.64
CA PHE A 55 1.15 2.66 -11.82
C PHE A 55 2.25 2.15 -10.89
N GLY A 56 1.90 1.34 -9.88
CA GLY A 56 2.84 0.81 -8.89
C GLY A 56 2.91 1.64 -7.60
N ILE A 57 1.97 2.54 -7.37
CA ILE A 57 1.86 3.33 -6.14
C ILE A 57 1.09 2.53 -5.10
N SER A 58 1.71 2.27 -3.95
CA SER A 58 1.09 1.63 -2.79
C SER A 58 0.90 2.62 -1.65
N PHE A 59 -0.15 2.46 -0.89
CA PHE A 59 -0.47 3.25 0.28
C PHE A 59 -0.73 2.37 1.49
N VAL A 60 -0.03 2.62 2.57
CA VAL A 60 -0.25 1.94 3.86
C VAL A 60 -1.00 2.90 4.78
N PRO A 61 -2.30 2.67 5.04
CA PRO A 61 -3.09 3.53 5.91
C PRO A 61 -2.77 3.27 7.39
N GLU A 62 -2.93 4.29 8.21
CA GLU A 62 -2.71 4.21 9.66
C GLU A 62 -3.66 3.22 10.36
N ASP A 63 -4.87 3.08 9.86
CA ASP A 63 -5.93 2.25 10.42
C ASP A 63 -5.81 0.74 10.10
N ARG A 64 -4.71 0.33 9.47
CA ARG A 64 -4.37 -1.09 9.23
C ARG A 64 -5.54 -1.90 8.67
N LYS A 65 -6.11 -1.46 7.55
CA LYS A 65 -7.26 -2.09 6.89
C LYS A 65 -6.97 -3.49 6.36
N LEU A 66 -6.85 -4.45 7.27
CA LEU A 66 -6.74 -5.86 6.95
C LEU A 66 -8.10 -6.54 6.96
N PHE A 67 -8.25 -7.55 6.12
CA PHE A 67 -9.41 -8.43 6.16
C PHE A 67 -9.23 -9.45 7.28
N GLY A 68 -9.70 -9.11 8.48
CA GLY A 68 -9.46 -9.88 9.69
C GLY A 68 -10.06 -11.29 9.66
N SER A 69 -11.15 -11.49 8.93
CA SER A 69 -11.80 -12.80 8.73
C SER A 69 -11.06 -13.71 7.74
N LEU A 70 -10.08 -13.18 7.01
CA LEU A 70 -9.23 -13.94 6.10
C LEU A 70 -7.91 -14.32 6.77
N SER A 71 -7.30 -15.40 6.30
CA SER A 71 -5.97 -15.81 6.73
C SER A 71 -4.89 -14.81 6.28
N VAL A 72 -3.72 -14.92 6.86
CA VAL A 72 -2.52 -14.17 6.45
C VAL A 72 -2.27 -14.35 4.95
N GLN A 73 -2.26 -15.58 4.48
CA GLN A 73 -2.01 -15.89 3.07
C GLN A 73 -3.05 -15.29 2.14
N GLU A 74 -4.33 -15.37 2.47
CA GLU A 74 -5.41 -14.78 1.67
C GLU A 74 -5.30 -13.27 1.56
N ASN A 75 -4.96 -12.58 2.66
CA ASN A 75 -4.70 -11.15 2.63
C ASN A 75 -3.54 -10.78 1.70
N LEU A 76 -2.41 -11.52 1.78
CA LEU A 76 -1.25 -11.30 0.90
C LEU A 76 -1.60 -11.52 -0.57
N ILE A 77 -2.39 -12.54 -0.87
CA ILE A 77 -2.85 -12.84 -2.24
C ILE A 77 -3.74 -11.72 -2.78
N LEU A 78 -4.61 -11.13 -1.95
CA LEU A 78 -5.41 -9.97 -2.33
C LEU A 78 -4.57 -8.76 -2.74
N GLY A 79 -3.38 -8.58 -2.15
CA GLY A 79 -2.43 -7.54 -2.57
C GLY A 79 -1.95 -7.67 -4.02
N ALA A 80 -2.03 -8.86 -4.60
CA ALA A 80 -1.69 -9.15 -5.99
C ALA A 80 -2.92 -9.13 -6.92
N TYR A 81 -3.96 -8.36 -6.59
CA TYR A 81 -5.21 -8.33 -7.36
C TYR A 81 -5.04 -7.77 -8.77
N SER A 82 -4.17 -6.77 -8.96
CA SER A 82 -3.97 -6.17 -10.29
C SER A 82 -3.39 -7.17 -11.28
N PRO A 83 -3.74 -7.10 -12.57
CA PRO A 83 -3.20 -8.01 -13.60
C PRO A 83 -1.68 -8.03 -13.64
N ARG A 84 -1.05 -6.88 -13.47
CA ARG A 84 0.41 -6.72 -13.43
C ARG A 84 1.06 -7.44 -12.25
N ALA A 85 0.44 -7.37 -11.08
CA ALA A 85 0.92 -8.03 -9.87
C ALA A 85 0.70 -9.56 -9.91
N ARG A 86 -0.36 -10.03 -10.55
CA ARG A 86 -0.67 -11.46 -10.65
C ARG A 86 0.42 -12.28 -11.34
N VAL A 87 1.08 -11.70 -12.34
CA VAL A 87 2.13 -12.39 -13.12
C VAL A 87 3.29 -12.81 -12.20
N LYS A 88 3.62 -12.00 -11.20
CA LYS A 88 4.72 -12.24 -10.25
C LYS A 88 4.24 -12.64 -8.85
N LYS A 89 2.99 -13.04 -8.72
CA LYS A 89 2.38 -13.31 -7.40
C LYS A 89 3.17 -14.32 -6.58
N GLU A 90 3.53 -15.44 -7.16
CA GLU A 90 4.22 -16.51 -6.44
C GLU A 90 5.64 -16.12 -6.05
N GLU A 91 6.36 -15.45 -6.93
CA GLU A 91 7.70 -14.93 -6.67
C GLU A 91 7.67 -13.87 -5.55
N SER A 92 6.72 -12.94 -5.62
CA SER A 92 6.54 -11.90 -4.60
C SER A 92 6.14 -12.50 -3.24
N LEU A 93 5.27 -13.49 -3.23
CA LEU A 93 4.85 -14.19 -2.02
C LEU A 93 6.02 -14.92 -1.36
N LYS A 94 6.86 -15.59 -2.15
CA LYS A 94 8.08 -16.21 -1.67
C LYS A 94 9.04 -15.20 -1.05
N MET A 95 9.25 -14.07 -1.71
CA MET A 95 10.10 -13.01 -1.19
C MET A 95 9.57 -12.43 0.14
N VAL A 96 8.26 -12.23 0.26
CA VAL A 96 7.63 -11.77 1.50
C VAL A 96 7.86 -12.76 2.64
N TYR A 97 7.71 -14.05 2.39
CA TYR A 97 7.93 -15.08 3.41
C TYR A 97 9.42 -15.23 3.79
N GLU A 98 10.34 -14.95 2.88
CA GLU A 98 11.77 -14.91 3.19
C GLU A 98 12.13 -13.69 4.06
N LEU A 99 11.55 -12.53 3.76
CA LEU A 99 11.76 -11.29 4.53
C LEU A 99 11.07 -11.32 5.91
N PHE A 100 9.91 -11.95 5.99
CA PHE A 100 9.08 -12.03 7.19
C PHE A 100 8.70 -13.49 7.49
N PRO A 101 9.63 -14.30 8.05
CA PRO A 101 9.38 -15.72 8.32
C PRO A 101 8.16 -15.99 9.19
N VAL A 102 7.81 -15.07 10.10
CA VAL A 102 6.62 -15.17 10.95
C VAL A 102 5.33 -15.25 10.13
N LEU A 103 5.26 -14.61 8.99
CA LEU A 103 4.09 -14.69 8.10
C LEU A 103 4.00 -16.04 7.40
N ALA A 104 5.13 -16.66 7.06
CA ALA A 104 5.18 -18.01 6.51
C ALA A 104 4.71 -19.06 7.53
N GLU A 105 5.17 -18.96 8.77
CA GLU A 105 4.78 -19.86 9.86
C GLU A 105 3.28 -19.74 10.18
N ARG A 106 2.72 -18.55 10.07
CA ARG A 106 1.34 -18.23 10.43
C ARG A 106 0.42 -18.00 9.22
N LYS A 107 0.79 -18.44 8.04
CA LYS A 107 0.07 -18.19 6.79
C LYS A 107 -1.40 -18.60 6.80
N LYS A 108 -1.77 -19.60 7.55
CA LYS A 108 -3.16 -20.07 7.71
C LYS A 108 -3.91 -19.43 8.86
N GLN A 109 -3.23 -18.64 9.70
CA GLN A 109 -3.82 -17.95 10.85
C GLN A 109 -4.68 -16.79 10.36
N LEU A 110 -5.79 -16.51 11.06
CA LEU A 110 -6.62 -15.33 10.79
C LEU A 110 -5.86 -14.05 11.11
N ALA A 111 -6.01 -13.04 10.26
CA ALA A 111 -5.31 -11.75 10.40
C ALA A 111 -5.65 -11.03 11.71
N THR A 112 -6.86 -11.19 12.24
CA THR A 112 -7.26 -10.61 13.53
C THR A 112 -6.44 -11.10 14.71
N THR A 113 -5.84 -12.28 14.62
CA THR A 113 -5.10 -12.92 15.72
C THR A 113 -3.62 -12.57 15.73
N LEU A 114 -3.14 -11.81 14.75
CA LEU A 114 -1.75 -11.36 14.69
C LEU A 114 -1.49 -10.19 15.65
N SER A 115 -0.25 -10.10 16.16
CA SER A 115 0.23 -8.93 16.89
C SER A 115 0.28 -7.69 16.00
N GLY A 116 0.32 -6.49 16.62
CA GLY A 116 0.40 -5.23 15.88
C GLY A 116 1.60 -5.18 14.93
N GLU A 117 2.78 -5.60 15.39
CA GLU A 117 4.01 -5.63 14.58
C GLU A 117 3.89 -6.58 13.38
N SER A 118 3.34 -7.78 13.58
CA SER A 118 3.12 -8.73 12.50
C SER A 118 2.12 -8.23 11.47
N LYS A 119 1.14 -7.41 11.86
CA LYS A 119 0.17 -6.81 10.93
C LYS A 119 0.78 -5.73 10.04
N GLU A 120 1.78 -5.01 10.53
CA GLU A 120 2.45 -3.95 9.77
C GLU A 120 3.42 -4.49 8.71
N CYS A 121 3.96 -5.68 8.90
CA CYS A 121 4.93 -6.28 7.99
C CYS A 121 4.40 -6.54 6.57
N TRP A 122 3.11 -6.57 6.36
CA TRP A 122 2.49 -7.00 5.10
C TRP A 122 1.44 -6.03 4.55
N LEU A 123 1.42 -4.81 5.08
CA LEU A 123 0.76 -3.64 4.48
C LEU A 123 1.74 -2.89 3.58
#